data_71d99f50892939118cac5ca208e9d714
#
_entry.id   71d99f50892939118cac5ca208e9d714
#
_cell.length_a   1.000
_cell.length_b   1.000
_cell.length_c   1.000
_cell.angle_alpha   90.00
_cell.angle_beta   90.00
_cell.angle_gamma   90.00
#
_symmetry.space_group_name_H-M   'P 1'
#
loop_
_entity.id
_entity.type
_entity.pdbx_description
1 polymer ?
#
loop_
_entity_poly.entity_id
_entity_poly.type
_entity_poly.pdbx_seq_one_letter_code
_entity_poly.pdbx_strand_id
1 'polypeptide(L)'
;TNTFSDYNPCHGNVPDLIKSVKTGILSNGAIPLEFPTITIHESFANPTSMYLRNLMSIDTEEMLRAQPMDACVLIGGCDKTVPAQIMGGLSADIPIIQLVTGPMLTGSFRGERVGACTDCRRFWASYRAEELNDEDIDEVNNQLVPTVGTCGVMGTASTMAITTEAL
;
A
#
# COMPACT_ATOMS: atom_id res chain seq x y z
N THR A 1 6.20 -9.82 7.23
CA THR A 1 6.77 -8.48 6.97
C THR A 1 5.67 -7.43 6.84
N ASN A 2 5.95 -6.20 7.21
CA ASN A 2 5.00 -5.09 7.11
C ASN A 2 5.60 -3.89 6.34
N THR A 3 4.72 -3.16 5.68
CA THR A 3 5.05 -1.96 4.93
C THR A 3 4.37 -0.72 5.52
N PHE A 4 4.11 -0.72 6.83
CA PHE A 4 3.53 0.44 7.51
C PHE A 4 4.48 1.63 7.51
N SER A 5 3.94 2.82 7.28
CA SER A 5 4.63 4.09 7.41
C SER A 5 3.61 5.22 7.49
N ASP A 6 3.87 6.22 8.30
CA ASP A 6 3.04 7.44 8.38
C ASP A 6 3.00 8.22 7.06
N TYR A 7 3.99 8.01 6.18
CA TYR A 7 4.00 8.56 4.83
C TYR A 7 3.11 7.79 3.85
N ASN A 8 2.49 6.68 4.27
CA ASN A 8 1.66 5.85 3.39
C ASN A 8 0.26 5.64 3.97
N PRO A 9 -0.68 6.57 3.75
CA PRO A 9 -2.04 6.48 4.31
C PRO A 9 -2.79 5.23 3.86
N CYS A 10 -2.43 4.63 2.71
CA CYS A 10 -3.01 3.36 2.26
C CYS A 10 -2.74 2.20 3.24
N HIS A 11 -1.73 2.34 4.10
CA HIS A 11 -1.31 1.33 5.06
C HIS A 11 -1.72 1.64 6.52
N GLY A 12 -2.61 2.62 6.73
CA GLY A 12 -3.00 3.03 8.08
C GLY A 12 -3.62 1.93 8.94
N ASN A 13 -4.19 0.89 8.35
CA ASN A 13 -4.76 -0.28 9.04
C ASN A 13 -3.76 -1.45 9.21
N VAL A 14 -2.56 -1.36 8.67
CA VAL A 14 -1.55 -2.44 8.76
C VAL A 14 -1.23 -2.82 10.20
N PRO A 15 -1.09 -1.90 11.16
CA PRO A 15 -0.84 -2.28 12.55
C PRO A 15 -1.92 -3.19 13.17
N ASP A 16 -3.19 -3.02 12.79
CA ASP A 16 -4.27 -3.87 13.28
C ASP A 16 -4.31 -5.22 12.56
N LEU A 17 -3.99 -5.24 11.26
CA LEU A 17 -3.79 -6.49 10.52
C LEU A 17 -2.65 -7.33 11.13
N ILE A 18 -1.54 -6.70 11.48
CA ILE A 18 -0.41 -7.37 12.14
C ILE A 18 -0.84 -8.03 13.45
N LYS A 19 -1.61 -7.35 14.29
CA LYS A 19 -2.12 -7.93 15.55
C LYS A 19 -2.96 -9.18 15.27
N SER A 20 -3.84 -9.11 14.28
CA SER A 20 -4.70 -10.23 13.89
C SER A 20 -3.89 -11.41 13.35
N VAL A 21 -2.92 -11.15 12.47
CA VAL A 21 -2.00 -12.15 11.93
C VAL A 21 -1.19 -12.83 13.05
N LYS A 22 -0.60 -12.04 13.96
CA LYS A 22 0.15 -12.56 15.11
C LYS A 22 -0.72 -13.47 16.00
N THR A 23 -1.96 -13.06 16.25
CA THR A 23 -2.92 -13.87 17.01
C THR A 23 -3.19 -15.21 16.31
N GLY A 24 -3.45 -15.20 15.01
CA GLY A 24 -3.66 -16.41 14.21
C GLY A 24 -2.46 -17.36 14.24
N ILE A 25 -1.25 -16.83 14.09
CA ILE A 25 0.00 -17.62 14.14
C ILE A 25 0.19 -18.25 15.51
N LEU A 26 0.03 -17.49 16.59
CA LEU A 26 0.14 -18.00 17.97
C LEU A 26 -0.90 -19.08 18.28
N SER A 27 -2.12 -18.91 17.81
CA SER A 27 -3.20 -19.89 18.03
C SER A 27 -2.92 -21.23 17.34
N ASN A 28 -2.04 -21.26 16.35
CA ASN A 28 -1.60 -22.46 15.66
C ASN A 28 -0.24 -23.00 16.16
N GLY A 29 0.27 -22.51 17.29
CA GLY A 29 1.49 -23.00 17.92
C GLY A 29 2.80 -22.53 17.28
N ALA A 30 2.76 -21.50 16.43
CA ALA A 30 3.94 -20.90 15.82
C ALA A 30 4.31 -19.56 16.48
N ILE A 31 5.52 -19.09 16.27
CA ILE A 31 6.04 -17.84 16.86
C ILE A 31 6.02 -16.74 15.80
N PRO A 32 5.20 -15.70 15.94
CA PRO A 32 5.19 -14.58 15.02
C PRO A 32 6.29 -13.57 15.37
N LEU A 33 7.15 -13.29 14.42
CA LEU A 33 8.14 -12.20 14.50
C LEU A 33 7.86 -11.20 13.40
N GLU A 34 8.01 -9.93 13.71
CA GLU A 34 7.70 -8.82 12.80
C GLU A 34 8.97 -8.08 12.40
N PHE A 35 9.06 -7.73 11.13
CA PHE A 35 10.10 -6.85 10.61
C PHE A 35 9.52 -5.94 9.50
N PRO A 36 10.03 -4.71 9.36
CA PRO A 36 9.61 -3.82 8.29
C PRO A 36 10.38 -4.11 7.00
N THR A 37 9.74 -3.77 5.87
CA THR A 37 10.38 -3.61 4.57
C THR A 37 10.10 -2.21 4.05
N ILE A 38 10.82 -1.77 3.03
CA ILE A 38 10.64 -0.44 2.43
C ILE A 38 9.18 -0.22 2.01
N THR A 39 8.66 0.95 2.35
CA THR A 39 7.34 1.41 1.90
C THR A 39 7.45 2.79 1.29
N ILE A 40 6.76 3.02 0.18
CA ILE A 40 6.74 4.29 -0.53
C ILE A 40 5.34 4.56 -1.08
N HIS A 41 4.85 5.76 -0.85
CA HIS A 41 3.61 6.23 -1.46
C HIS A 41 3.90 7.01 -2.75
N GLU A 42 3.18 6.69 -3.83
CA GLU A 42 3.42 7.30 -5.16
C GLU A 42 3.30 8.83 -5.14
N SER A 43 2.35 9.37 -4.39
CA SER A 43 2.09 10.82 -4.36
C SER A 43 3.24 11.63 -3.74
N PHE A 44 4.09 11.01 -2.93
CA PHE A 44 5.19 11.69 -2.24
C PHE A 44 6.57 11.35 -2.81
N ALA A 45 6.65 10.33 -3.67
CA ALA A 45 7.93 9.90 -4.24
C ALA A 45 8.35 10.77 -5.43
N ASN A 46 9.58 11.24 -5.43
CA ASN A 46 10.17 12.04 -6.50
C ASN A 46 11.37 11.33 -7.13
N PRO A 47 11.46 11.27 -8.46
CA PRO A 47 10.47 11.73 -9.44
C PRO A 47 9.25 10.81 -9.57
N THR A 48 9.35 9.55 -9.14
CA THR A 48 8.29 8.54 -9.11
C THR A 48 8.74 7.35 -8.26
N SER A 49 7.79 6.66 -7.61
CA SER A 49 8.06 5.44 -6.86
C SER A 49 8.47 4.26 -7.75
N MET A 50 8.28 4.37 -9.06
CA MET A 50 8.56 3.30 -10.04
C MET A 50 10.02 2.84 -10.02
N TYR A 51 10.96 3.77 -9.87
CA TYR A 51 12.40 3.47 -9.80
C TYR A 51 12.80 2.68 -8.55
N LEU A 52 11.98 2.74 -7.51
CA LEU A 52 12.28 2.13 -6.22
C LEU A 52 11.62 0.74 -6.05
N ARG A 53 10.76 0.33 -6.98
CA ARG A 53 10.07 -0.96 -6.88
C ARG A 53 11.05 -2.15 -6.83
N ASN A 54 12.08 -2.14 -7.66
CA ASN A 54 13.08 -3.20 -7.64
C ASN A 54 13.90 -3.19 -6.36
N LEU A 55 14.23 -2.02 -5.83
CA LEU A 55 14.90 -1.90 -4.54
C LEU A 55 14.04 -2.49 -3.42
N MET A 56 12.74 -2.20 -3.41
CA MET A 56 11.79 -2.77 -2.45
C MET A 56 11.69 -4.30 -2.57
N SER A 57 11.76 -4.82 -3.79
CA SER A 57 11.77 -6.28 -4.04
C SER A 57 13.06 -6.92 -3.52
N ILE A 58 14.20 -6.31 -3.77
CA ILE A 58 15.50 -6.78 -3.26
C ILE A 58 15.52 -6.70 -1.73
N ASP A 59 15.06 -5.61 -1.14
CA ASP A 59 14.95 -5.47 0.32
C ASP A 59 14.09 -6.59 0.91
N THR A 60 12.94 -6.88 0.32
CA THR A 60 12.07 -7.98 0.77
C THR A 60 12.77 -9.33 0.66
N GLU A 61 13.40 -9.64 -0.46
CA GLU A 61 14.13 -10.90 -0.68
C GLU A 61 15.27 -11.07 0.32
N GLU A 62 16.12 -10.05 0.47
CA GLU A 62 17.27 -10.11 1.36
C GLU A 62 16.87 -10.25 2.83
N MET A 63 15.82 -9.55 3.26
CA MET A 63 15.29 -9.70 4.62
C MET A 63 14.71 -11.09 4.87
N LEU A 64 14.05 -11.70 3.89
CA LEU A 64 13.52 -13.06 3.98
C LEU A 64 14.63 -14.11 4.04
N ARG A 65 15.73 -13.91 3.30
CA ARG A 65 16.89 -14.81 3.27
C ARG A 65 17.80 -14.67 4.49
N ALA A 66 17.92 -13.43 5.01
CA ALA A 66 18.83 -13.14 6.12
C ALA A 66 18.27 -13.56 7.48
N GLN A 67 16.96 -13.68 7.64
CA GLN A 67 16.31 -13.99 8.92
C GLN A 67 15.95 -15.47 9.01
N PRO A 68 16.08 -16.09 10.20
CA PRO A 68 15.69 -17.48 10.40
C PRO A 68 14.15 -17.59 10.50
N MET A 69 13.50 -17.89 9.41
CA MET A 69 12.04 -18.07 9.36
C MET A 69 11.64 -19.25 8.47
N ASP A 70 10.53 -19.88 8.80
CA ASP A 70 9.98 -21.02 8.05
C ASP A 70 9.00 -20.60 6.97
N ALA A 71 8.30 -19.47 7.18
CA ALA A 71 7.31 -18.90 6.26
C ALA A 71 7.12 -17.41 6.55
N CYS A 72 6.52 -16.67 5.61
CA CYS A 72 6.27 -15.25 5.79
C CYS A 72 4.88 -14.83 5.34
N VAL A 73 4.24 -13.95 6.13
CA VAL A 73 3.07 -13.19 5.72
C VAL A 73 3.53 -11.80 5.27
N LEU A 74 3.34 -11.49 3.99
CA LEU A 74 3.68 -10.22 3.37
C LEU A 74 2.46 -9.30 3.45
N ILE A 75 2.58 -8.15 4.13
CA ILE A 75 1.45 -7.21 4.33
C ILE A 75 1.71 -5.91 3.59
N GLY A 76 0.88 -5.58 2.64
CA GLY A 76 0.98 -4.37 1.84
C GLY A 76 -0.29 -4.07 1.04
N GLY A 77 -0.48 -2.84 0.61
CA GLY A 77 -1.70 -2.42 -0.10
C GLY A 77 -1.50 -1.27 -1.09
N CYS A 78 -0.27 -0.82 -1.29
CA CYS A 78 0.02 0.30 -2.17
C CYS A 78 0.56 -0.18 -3.53
N ASP A 79 0.58 0.74 -4.47
CA ASP A 79 0.92 0.56 -5.89
C ASP A 79 2.25 -0.19 -6.14
N LYS A 80 3.27 0.06 -5.33
CA LYS A 80 4.58 -0.58 -5.47
C LYS A 80 4.84 -1.67 -4.45
N THR A 81 4.21 -1.60 -3.26
CA THR A 81 4.48 -2.55 -2.17
C THR A 81 4.02 -3.96 -2.51
N VAL A 82 2.79 -4.14 -2.98
CA VAL A 82 2.26 -5.47 -3.32
C VAL A 82 3.11 -6.19 -4.39
N PRO A 83 3.36 -5.60 -5.58
CA PRO A 83 4.19 -6.27 -6.57
C PRO A 83 5.64 -6.47 -6.12
N ALA A 84 6.21 -5.53 -5.37
CA ALA A 84 7.58 -5.68 -4.86
C ALA A 84 7.69 -6.82 -3.84
N GLN A 85 6.73 -6.93 -2.93
CA GLN A 85 6.67 -8.03 -1.96
C GLN A 85 6.49 -9.39 -2.63
N ILE A 86 5.61 -9.49 -3.63
CA ILE A 86 5.42 -10.73 -4.40
C ILE A 86 6.71 -11.13 -5.12
N MET A 87 7.36 -10.19 -5.81
CA MET A 87 8.62 -10.44 -6.50
C MET A 87 9.71 -10.92 -5.53
N GLY A 88 9.92 -10.21 -4.43
CA GLY A 88 10.92 -10.57 -3.43
C GLY A 88 10.61 -11.88 -2.71
N GLY A 89 9.34 -12.10 -2.36
CA GLY A 89 8.90 -13.31 -1.70
C GLY A 89 9.06 -14.57 -2.57
N LEU A 90 8.67 -14.48 -3.84
CA LEU A 90 8.87 -15.58 -4.80
C LEU A 90 10.35 -15.87 -5.06
N SER A 91 11.19 -14.82 -5.09
CA SER A 91 12.63 -14.97 -5.28
C SER A 91 13.32 -15.59 -4.06
N ALA A 92 12.82 -15.37 -2.86
CA ALA A 92 13.36 -15.94 -1.63
C ALA A 92 13.14 -17.46 -1.49
N ASP A 93 12.18 -18.00 -2.23
CA ASP A 93 11.86 -19.45 -2.29
C ASP A 93 11.48 -20.05 -0.92
N ILE A 94 10.70 -19.31 -0.13
CA ILE A 94 10.07 -19.80 1.10
C ILE A 94 8.55 -19.71 0.99
N PRO A 95 7.77 -20.46 1.78
CA PRO A 95 6.32 -20.32 1.81
C PRO A 95 5.89 -18.90 2.17
N ILE A 96 5.07 -18.28 1.33
CA ILE A 96 4.58 -16.92 1.54
C ILE A 96 3.06 -16.85 1.42
N ILE A 97 2.46 -15.92 2.16
CA ILE A 97 1.08 -15.47 1.96
C ILE A 97 1.11 -13.95 1.83
N GLN A 98 0.53 -13.43 0.74
CA GLN A 98 0.33 -12.00 0.60
C GLN A 98 -1.00 -11.59 1.21
N LEU A 99 -0.99 -10.71 2.20
CA LEU A 99 -2.16 -10.09 2.80
C LEU A 99 -2.25 -8.64 2.32
N VAL A 100 -3.32 -8.32 1.61
CA VAL A 100 -3.59 -6.94 1.16
C VAL A 100 -4.41 -6.16 2.19
N THR A 101 -4.30 -4.83 2.15
CA THR A 101 -4.90 -3.95 3.17
C THR A 101 -6.41 -3.75 3.01
N GLY A 102 -7.04 -4.38 2.02
CA GLY A 102 -8.43 -4.13 1.68
C GLY A 102 -8.62 -2.79 0.93
N PRO A 103 -9.77 -2.58 0.28
CA PRO A 103 -10.02 -1.38 -0.51
C PRO A 103 -10.37 -0.18 0.37
N MET A 104 -9.87 1.02 0.00
CA MET A 104 -10.39 2.27 0.57
C MET A 104 -11.73 2.64 -0.06
N LEU A 105 -12.51 3.46 0.62
CA LEU A 105 -13.72 4.04 0.04
C LEU A 105 -13.37 4.98 -1.11
N THR A 106 -14.24 5.06 -2.08
CA THR A 106 -14.12 6.03 -3.17
C THR A 106 -14.56 7.39 -2.68
N GLY A 107 -13.71 8.39 -2.85
CA GLY A 107 -14.08 9.77 -2.54
C GLY A 107 -14.96 10.39 -3.62
N SER A 108 -15.52 11.54 -3.32
CA SER A 108 -16.31 12.32 -4.28
C SER A 108 -16.13 13.83 -4.06
N PHE A 109 -16.13 14.57 -5.13
CA PHE A 109 -16.14 16.04 -5.10
C PHE A 109 -17.15 16.56 -6.13
N ARG A 110 -18.10 17.37 -5.68
CA ARG A 110 -19.18 17.92 -6.54
C ARG A 110 -19.92 16.88 -7.37
N GLY A 111 -20.11 15.67 -6.81
CA GLY A 111 -20.81 14.57 -7.49
C GLY A 111 -19.94 13.73 -8.43
N GLU A 112 -18.71 14.09 -8.66
CA GLU A 112 -17.73 13.27 -9.39
C GLU A 112 -16.96 12.38 -8.43
N ARG A 113 -16.65 11.15 -8.87
CA ARG A 113 -15.74 10.26 -8.14
C ARG A 113 -14.31 10.76 -8.27
N VAL A 114 -13.60 10.77 -7.17
CA VAL A 114 -12.20 11.22 -7.13
C VAL A 114 -11.31 10.15 -6.49
N GLY A 115 -10.06 10.12 -6.94
CA GLY A 115 -9.07 9.19 -6.43
C GLY A 115 -7.65 9.76 -6.44
N ALA A 116 -6.83 9.33 -5.48
CA ALA A 116 -5.58 9.95 -5.09
C ALA A 116 -4.64 10.30 -6.24
N CYS A 117 -4.25 9.34 -7.07
CA CYS A 117 -3.15 9.58 -8.02
C CYS A 117 -3.60 10.27 -9.32
N THR A 118 -4.85 10.05 -9.73
CA THR A 118 -5.38 10.59 -10.99
C THR A 118 -5.86 12.02 -10.82
N ASP A 119 -6.65 12.27 -9.79
CA ASP A 119 -7.36 13.54 -9.62
C ASP A 119 -6.54 14.58 -8.86
N CYS A 120 -5.59 14.17 -8.01
CA CYS A 120 -4.71 15.07 -7.29
C CYS A 120 -4.06 16.10 -8.24
N ARG A 121 -3.45 15.64 -9.33
CA ARG A 121 -2.78 16.51 -10.30
C ARG A 121 -3.75 17.44 -11.02
N ARG A 122 -4.94 16.94 -11.37
CA ARG A 122 -5.99 17.70 -12.04
C ARG A 122 -6.47 18.86 -11.16
N PHE A 123 -6.89 18.56 -9.95
CA PHE A 123 -7.44 19.59 -9.05
C PHE A 123 -6.39 20.59 -8.57
N TRP A 124 -5.16 20.17 -8.31
CA TRP A 124 -4.08 21.10 -8.02
C TRP A 124 -3.68 21.97 -9.21
N ALA A 125 -3.87 21.49 -10.44
CA ALA A 125 -3.70 22.34 -11.63
C ALA A 125 -4.82 23.39 -11.72
N SER A 126 -6.09 23.02 -11.51
CA SER A 126 -7.22 23.95 -11.46
C SER A 126 -7.09 24.96 -10.32
N TYR A 127 -6.61 24.54 -9.14
CA TYR A 127 -6.34 25.47 -8.04
C TYR A 127 -5.26 26.52 -8.41
N ARG A 128 -4.15 26.08 -9.03
CA ARG A 128 -3.12 27.02 -9.52
C ARG A 128 -3.59 27.93 -10.66
N ALA A 129 -4.61 27.51 -11.39
CA ALA A 129 -5.27 28.32 -12.43
C ALA A 129 -6.35 29.26 -11.87
N GLU A 130 -6.50 29.31 -10.52
CA GLU A 130 -7.51 30.12 -9.82
C GLU A 130 -8.97 29.72 -10.17
N GLU A 131 -9.18 28.48 -10.64
CA GLU A 131 -10.51 27.91 -10.92
C GLU A 131 -11.16 27.31 -9.66
N LEU A 132 -10.37 27.01 -8.64
CA LEU A 132 -10.77 26.49 -7.33
C LEU A 132 -10.22 27.40 -6.24
N ASN A 133 -10.97 27.57 -5.17
CA ASN A 133 -10.54 28.29 -3.97
C ASN A 133 -9.92 27.37 -2.92
N ASP A 134 -9.49 27.93 -1.78
CA ASP A 134 -8.84 27.19 -0.70
C ASP A 134 -9.79 26.16 -0.07
N GLU A 135 -11.06 26.45 0.08
CA GLU A 135 -12.06 25.54 0.63
C GLU A 135 -12.29 24.33 -0.30
N ASP A 136 -12.37 24.60 -1.61
CA ASP A 136 -12.53 23.56 -2.64
C ASP A 136 -11.34 22.58 -2.64
N ILE A 137 -10.11 23.10 -2.61
CA ILE A 137 -8.92 22.23 -2.65
C ILE A 137 -8.75 21.43 -1.36
N ASP A 138 -9.14 21.99 -0.22
CA ASP A 138 -9.15 21.28 1.05
C ASP A 138 -10.18 20.14 1.07
N GLU A 139 -11.39 20.39 0.54
CA GLU A 139 -12.40 19.34 0.37
C GLU A 139 -11.89 18.23 -0.56
N VAL A 140 -11.31 18.59 -1.70
CA VAL A 140 -10.69 17.63 -2.62
C VAL A 140 -9.63 16.79 -1.92
N ASN A 141 -8.69 17.40 -1.19
CA ASN A 141 -7.62 16.69 -0.50
C ASN A 141 -8.18 15.66 0.49
N ASN A 142 -9.23 15.99 1.23
CA ASN A 142 -9.90 15.08 2.15
C ASN A 142 -10.59 13.92 1.43
N GLN A 143 -11.01 14.10 0.18
CA GLN A 143 -11.71 13.09 -0.61
C GLN A 143 -10.77 12.23 -1.47
N LEU A 144 -9.52 12.64 -1.68
CA LEU A 144 -8.54 11.85 -2.45
C LEU A 144 -8.17 10.54 -1.74
N VAL A 145 -8.11 10.54 -0.41
CA VAL A 145 -7.82 9.37 0.43
C VAL A 145 -8.79 9.37 1.61
N PRO A 146 -10.08 9.07 1.38
CA PRO A 146 -11.11 9.22 2.42
C PRO A 146 -11.01 8.20 3.54
N THR A 147 -10.38 7.06 3.29
CA THR A 147 -10.15 6.00 4.28
C THR A 147 -8.79 5.33 4.05
N VAL A 148 -8.36 4.52 5.01
CA VAL A 148 -7.21 3.61 4.84
C VAL A 148 -7.52 2.51 3.84
N GLY A 149 -6.48 1.83 3.34
CA GLY A 149 -6.61 0.71 2.41
C GLY A 149 -6.07 1.02 1.01
N THR A 150 -6.13 0.04 0.14
CA THR A 150 -5.68 0.13 -1.25
C THR A 150 -6.45 1.21 -2.00
N CYS A 151 -5.76 2.05 -2.78
CA CYS A 151 -6.36 3.15 -3.55
C CYS A 151 -7.63 2.73 -4.30
N GLY A 152 -8.70 3.52 -4.16
CA GLY A 152 -10.02 3.26 -4.76
C GLY A 152 -10.09 3.41 -6.29
N VAL A 153 -9.06 3.97 -6.93
CA VAL A 153 -8.94 3.99 -8.40
C VAL A 153 -8.51 2.61 -8.90
N MET A 154 -9.09 2.13 -10.00
CA MET A 154 -8.69 0.88 -10.65
C MET A 154 -7.37 1.04 -11.42
N GLY A 155 -6.34 1.42 -10.70
CA GLY A 155 -4.96 1.48 -11.15
C GLY A 155 -4.18 0.24 -10.70
N THR A 156 -2.85 0.35 -10.66
CA THR A 156 -1.94 -0.76 -10.29
C THR A 156 -2.23 -1.31 -8.90
N ALA A 157 -2.47 -0.45 -7.90
CA ALA A 157 -2.71 -0.87 -6.52
C ALA A 157 -3.91 -1.82 -6.41
N SER A 158 -5.08 -1.39 -6.89
CA SER A 158 -6.30 -2.22 -6.85
C SER A 158 -6.18 -3.47 -7.71
N THR A 159 -5.61 -3.35 -8.91
CA THR A 159 -5.42 -4.48 -9.83
C THR A 159 -4.52 -5.54 -9.21
N MET A 160 -3.39 -5.15 -8.63
CA MET A 160 -2.47 -6.09 -7.98
C MET A 160 -3.09 -6.73 -6.74
N ALA A 161 -3.81 -5.94 -5.93
CA ALA A 161 -4.52 -6.47 -4.76
C ALA A 161 -5.54 -7.53 -5.15
N ILE A 162 -6.40 -7.25 -6.13
CA ILE A 162 -7.43 -8.19 -6.62
C ILE A 162 -6.78 -9.44 -7.21
N THR A 163 -5.74 -9.28 -8.03
CA THR A 163 -5.03 -10.42 -8.63
C THR A 163 -4.42 -11.31 -7.56
N THR A 164 -3.82 -10.71 -6.54
CA THR A 164 -3.19 -11.44 -5.43
C THR A 164 -4.21 -12.22 -4.59
N GLU A 165 -5.40 -11.66 -4.36
CA GLU A 165 -6.47 -12.36 -3.63
C GLU A 165 -7.12 -13.47 -4.47
N ALA A 166 -7.01 -13.41 -5.80
CA ALA A 166 -7.58 -14.40 -6.72
C ALA A 166 -6.66 -15.62 -6.92
N LEU A 167 -5.37 -15.49 -6.62
CA LEU A 167 -4.35 -16.55 -6.79
C LEU A 167 -4.12 -17.30 -5.49
#